data_5c3b3c2359e3b5232b6e293939ef248a
#
_entry.id   5c3b3c2359e3b5232b6e293939ef248a
#
_cell.length_a   1.000
_cell.length_b   1.000
_cell.length_c   1.000
_cell.angle_alpha   90.00
_cell.angle_beta   90.00
_cell.angle_gamma   90.00
#
_symmetry.space_group_name_H-M   'P 1'
#
loop_
_entity.id
_entity.type
_entity.pdbx_description
1 polymer ?
#
loop_
_entity_poly.entity_id
_entity_poly.type
_entity_poly.pdbx_seq_one_letter_code
_entity_poly.pdbx_strand_id
1 'polypeptide(L)'
;MSQDLFAFVLMLAVLLFMITIFLVAGLDLFNLIGKENQKYIRHWEQIAPQLAFEFNSVQGSESAANVLCALTGKVHQFNCRVLAEKVSTRDQGITHTVRLEVDLPQPLNMDLNITHQGTEIPFFKFLKKKELALDDEFFDEHFFVQGRDAATVNQFLTVERKSTIYNTKQSIAPFGFEITDSMIVGGAYQKEGDLQQLIHVMKQLVAVAKILSDHPPEAEANFWNSAP
;
A
#
# COMPACT_ATOMS: atom_id res chain seq x y z
N MET A 1 -22.84 -30.64 53.76
CA MET A 1 -22.78 -30.16 52.38
C MET A 1 -22.71 -31.40 51.50
N SER A 2 -23.65 -31.60 50.56
CA SER A 2 -23.63 -32.79 49.73
C SER A 2 -22.39 -32.78 48.81
N GLN A 3 -21.84 -33.95 48.51
CA GLN A 3 -20.67 -34.06 47.62
C GLN A 3 -20.92 -33.38 46.27
N ASP A 4 -22.13 -33.42 45.79
CA ASP A 4 -22.55 -32.79 44.54
C ASP A 4 -22.46 -31.26 44.57
N LEU A 5 -22.83 -30.64 45.71
CA LEU A 5 -22.73 -29.20 45.89
C LEU A 5 -21.26 -28.74 45.90
N PHE A 6 -20.38 -29.52 46.56
CA PHE A 6 -18.95 -29.22 46.59
C PHE A 6 -18.33 -29.32 45.20
N ALA A 7 -18.66 -30.36 44.43
CA ALA A 7 -18.19 -30.56 43.07
C ALA A 7 -18.63 -29.40 42.13
N PHE A 8 -19.90 -28.98 42.26
CA PHE A 8 -20.45 -27.84 41.48
C PHE A 8 -19.71 -26.53 41.79
N VAL A 9 -19.50 -26.22 43.08
CA VAL A 9 -18.77 -25.00 43.49
C VAL A 9 -17.35 -25.00 42.99
N LEU A 10 -16.67 -26.14 43.05
CA LEU A 10 -15.31 -26.29 42.55
C LEU A 10 -15.24 -26.09 41.04
N MET A 11 -16.16 -26.67 40.29
CA MET A 11 -16.23 -26.49 38.82
C MET A 11 -16.49 -25.03 38.44
N LEU A 12 -17.39 -24.35 39.17
CA LEU A 12 -17.65 -22.92 38.93
C LEU A 12 -16.43 -22.04 39.23
N ALA A 13 -15.67 -22.32 40.30
CA ALA A 13 -14.47 -21.64 40.65
C ALA A 13 -13.36 -21.81 39.58
N VAL A 14 -13.20 -23.02 39.06
CA VAL A 14 -12.24 -23.28 37.94
C VAL A 14 -12.64 -22.54 36.67
N LEU A 15 -13.95 -22.54 36.34
CA LEU A 15 -14.46 -21.81 35.17
C LEU A 15 -14.21 -20.30 35.29
N LEU A 16 -14.51 -19.70 36.44
CA LEU A 16 -14.25 -18.28 36.67
C LEU A 16 -12.75 -17.94 36.63
N PHE A 17 -11.90 -18.81 37.16
CA PHE A 17 -10.46 -18.65 37.10
C PHE A 17 -9.94 -18.67 35.63
N MET A 18 -10.42 -19.61 34.81
CA MET A 18 -10.10 -19.69 33.39
C MET A 18 -10.54 -18.44 32.63
N ILE A 19 -11.77 -17.97 32.87
CA ILE A 19 -12.29 -16.74 32.28
C ILE A 19 -11.40 -15.53 32.65
N THR A 20 -10.98 -15.44 33.91
CA THR A 20 -10.12 -14.35 34.38
C THR A 20 -8.76 -14.38 33.69
N ILE A 21 -8.15 -15.56 33.55
CA ILE A 21 -6.89 -15.71 32.79
C ILE A 21 -7.05 -15.25 31.34
N PHE A 22 -8.11 -15.69 30.66
CA PHE A 22 -8.37 -15.27 29.28
C PHE A 22 -8.59 -13.77 29.14
N LEU A 23 -9.30 -13.14 30.08
CA LEU A 23 -9.51 -11.68 30.06
C LEU A 23 -8.19 -10.93 30.29
N VAL A 24 -7.38 -11.32 31.27
CA VAL A 24 -6.10 -10.67 31.56
C VAL A 24 -5.14 -10.84 30.38
N ALA A 25 -4.98 -12.05 29.86
CA ALA A 25 -4.13 -12.32 28.69
C ALA A 25 -4.60 -11.53 27.44
N GLY A 26 -5.92 -11.43 27.24
CA GLY A 26 -6.50 -10.61 26.17
C GLY A 26 -6.21 -9.13 26.31
N LEU A 27 -6.29 -8.57 27.52
CA LEU A 27 -5.97 -7.17 27.79
C LEU A 27 -4.48 -6.86 27.60
N ASP A 28 -3.59 -7.77 28.03
CA ASP A 28 -2.14 -7.61 27.86
C ASP A 28 -1.75 -7.66 26.38
N LEU A 29 -2.33 -8.57 25.60
CA LEU A 29 -2.12 -8.66 24.16
C LEU A 29 -2.63 -7.40 23.45
N PHE A 30 -3.81 -6.90 23.82
CA PHE A 30 -4.37 -5.67 23.26
C PHE A 30 -3.49 -4.45 23.55
N ASN A 31 -2.96 -4.34 24.77
CA ASN A 31 -2.04 -3.27 25.16
C ASN A 31 -0.71 -3.35 24.42
N LEU A 32 -0.19 -4.56 24.17
CA LEU A 32 1.04 -4.78 23.43
C LEU A 32 0.90 -4.32 21.97
N ILE A 33 -0.18 -4.74 21.31
CA ILE A 33 -0.51 -4.35 19.93
C ILE A 33 -0.68 -2.82 19.83
N GLY A 34 -1.33 -2.20 20.82
CA GLY A 34 -1.49 -0.75 20.87
C GLY A 34 -0.15 -0.01 20.96
N LYS A 35 0.79 -0.50 21.77
CA LYS A 35 2.14 0.08 21.90
C LYS A 35 2.96 -0.05 20.62
N GLU A 36 2.92 -1.17 19.93
CA GLU A 36 3.61 -1.36 18.66
C GLU A 36 3.06 -0.41 17.57
N ASN A 37 1.74 -0.32 17.43
CA ASN A 37 1.12 0.61 16.50
C ASN A 37 1.53 2.06 16.80
N GLN A 38 1.55 2.48 18.08
CA GLN A 38 1.99 3.82 18.46
C GLN A 38 3.46 4.10 18.13
N LYS A 39 4.35 3.11 18.33
CA LYS A 39 5.76 3.23 17.95
C LYS A 39 5.88 3.44 16.45
N TYR A 40 5.13 2.67 15.66
CA TYR A 40 5.11 2.75 14.21
C TYR A 40 4.58 4.11 13.72
N ILE A 41 3.47 4.59 14.29
CA ILE A 41 2.90 5.92 13.98
C ILE A 41 3.91 7.03 14.27
N ARG A 42 4.58 7.03 15.44
CA ARG A 42 5.61 8.03 15.79
C ARG A 42 6.79 8.02 14.82
N HIS A 43 7.18 6.86 14.33
CA HIS A 43 8.24 6.74 13.33
C HIS A 43 7.85 7.50 12.04
N TRP A 44 6.62 7.33 11.55
CA TRP A 44 6.12 8.04 10.37
C TRP A 44 5.97 9.54 10.60
N GLU A 45 5.57 9.98 11.78
CA GLU A 45 5.54 11.38 12.17
C GLU A 45 6.94 12.02 12.09
N GLN A 46 7.99 11.31 12.46
CA GLN A 46 9.38 11.76 12.35
C GLN A 46 9.92 11.77 10.91
N ILE A 47 9.40 10.91 10.03
CA ILE A 47 9.80 10.84 8.63
C ILE A 47 9.11 11.93 7.79
N ALA A 48 7.89 12.30 8.12
CA ALA A 48 7.10 13.24 7.32
C ALA A 48 7.83 14.55 6.98
N PRO A 49 8.51 15.25 7.92
CA PRO A 49 9.28 16.45 7.60
C PRO A 49 10.45 16.19 6.65
N GLN A 50 11.07 15.00 6.70
CA GLN A 50 12.20 14.63 5.83
C GLN A 50 11.76 14.43 4.38
N LEU A 51 10.47 14.16 4.16
CA LEU A 51 9.84 14.06 2.84
C LEU A 51 9.19 15.38 2.41
N ALA A 52 9.18 16.40 3.25
CA ALA A 52 8.36 17.61 3.10
C ALA A 52 6.87 17.27 2.92
N PHE A 53 6.38 16.25 3.62
CA PHE A 53 4.99 15.79 3.62
C PHE A 53 4.30 16.15 4.93
N GLU A 54 2.99 16.35 4.87
CA GLU A 54 2.14 16.53 6.04
C GLU A 54 1.79 15.16 6.62
N PHE A 55 1.90 15.06 7.95
CA PHE A 55 1.52 13.86 8.69
C PHE A 55 0.05 13.95 9.13
N ASN A 56 -0.70 12.89 8.82
CA ASN A 56 -2.09 12.75 9.21
C ASN A 56 -2.27 11.42 9.97
N SER A 57 -2.53 11.49 11.29
CA SER A 57 -2.93 10.31 12.03
C SER A 57 -4.37 9.96 11.71
N VAL A 58 -4.59 8.75 11.25
CA VAL A 58 -5.95 8.27 10.97
C VAL A 58 -6.54 7.70 12.26
N GLN A 59 -7.19 8.57 13.06
CA GLN A 59 -7.95 8.16 14.23
C GLN A 59 -9.44 8.27 13.90
N GLY A 60 -10.13 7.12 13.80
CA GLY A 60 -11.59 7.12 13.66
C GLY A 60 -12.15 6.15 12.62
N SER A 61 -13.46 5.97 12.65
CA SER A 61 -14.25 4.94 11.96
C SER A 61 -14.39 5.12 10.44
N GLU A 62 -13.80 6.14 9.84
CA GLU A 62 -13.90 6.41 8.40
C GLU A 62 -12.67 5.93 7.60
N SER A 63 -11.63 5.47 8.26
CA SER A 63 -10.48 4.90 7.57
C SER A 63 -10.79 3.48 7.13
N ALA A 64 -10.38 3.13 5.92
CA ALA A 64 -10.25 1.73 5.54
C ALA A 64 -9.57 1.00 6.71
N ALA A 65 -10.20 -0.03 7.27
CA ALA A 65 -9.98 -0.59 8.61
C ALA A 65 -8.52 -0.95 9.00
N ASN A 66 -7.55 -0.69 8.12
CA ASN A 66 -6.16 -1.09 8.26
C ASN A 66 -5.14 0.07 8.19
N VAL A 67 -5.52 1.30 7.84
CA VAL A 67 -4.58 2.44 7.74
C VAL A 67 -4.31 3.00 9.12
N LEU A 68 -3.05 3.06 9.52
CA LEU A 68 -2.60 3.60 10.80
C LEU A 68 -2.32 5.10 10.74
N CYS A 69 -1.66 5.53 9.67
CA CYS A 69 -1.39 6.93 9.39
C CYS A 69 -1.14 7.15 7.90
N ALA A 70 -1.25 8.39 7.48
CA ALA A 70 -1.00 8.83 6.12
C ALA A 70 -0.05 10.02 6.12
N LEU A 71 0.86 10.06 5.16
CA LEU A 71 1.63 11.24 4.82
C LEU A 71 1.15 11.72 3.46
N THR A 72 0.87 13.01 3.36
CA THR A 72 0.38 13.63 2.12
C THR A 72 1.29 14.78 1.72
N GLY A 73 1.59 14.87 0.44
CA GLY A 73 2.45 15.93 -0.07
C GLY A 73 2.43 16.00 -1.59
N LYS A 74 3.30 16.85 -2.13
CA LYS A 74 3.46 16.97 -3.57
C LYS A 74 4.90 16.67 -3.97
N VAL A 75 5.04 15.89 -5.01
CA VAL A 75 6.32 15.69 -5.71
C VAL A 75 6.15 16.28 -7.11
N HIS A 76 6.84 17.37 -7.40
CA HIS A 76 6.55 18.23 -8.55
C HIS A 76 5.06 18.68 -8.51
N GLN A 77 4.29 18.35 -9.54
CA GLN A 77 2.86 18.67 -9.64
C GLN A 77 1.93 17.54 -9.17
N PHE A 78 2.48 16.38 -8.85
CA PHE A 78 1.69 15.19 -8.49
C PHE A 78 1.39 15.18 -7.00
N ASN A 79 0.13 14.96 -6.64
CA ASN A 79 -0.22 14.65 -5.26
C ASN A 79 0.26 13.23 -4.95
N CYS A 80 0.96 13.10 -3.85
CA CYS A 80 1.51 11.83 -3.40
C CYS A 80 1.03 11.53 -2.00
N ARG A 81 0.78 10.24 -1.74
CA ARG A 81 0.40 9.73 -0.43
C ARG A 81 1.27 8.54 -0.06
N VAL A 82 1.64 8.49 1.20
CA VAL A 82 2.28 7.34 1.82
C VAL A 82 1.32 6.84 2.90
N LEU A 83 0.81 5.65 2.75
CA LEU A 83 -0.14 5.04 3.68
C LEU A 83 0.56 3.93 4.45
N ALA A 84 0.67 4.10 5.75
CA ALA A 84 1.15 3.07 6.65
C ALA A 84 -0.02 2.19 7.08
N GLU A 85 0.00 0.94 6.72
CA GLU A 85 -1.11 0.00 6.87
C GLU A 85 -0.72 -1.18 7.75
N LYS A 86 -1.73 -1.73 8.44
CA LYS A 86 -1.63 -2.96 9.20
C LYS A 86 -2.34 -4.05 8.42
N VAL A 87 -1.61 -5.06 8.01
CA VAL A 87 -2.16 -6.23 7.31
C VAL A 87 -2.09 -7.44 8.22
N SER A 88 -3.21 -8.12 8.39
CA SER A 88 -3.28 -9.39 9.12
C SER A 88 -3.31 -10.52 8.10
N THR A 89 -2.27 -11.35 8.11
CA THR A 89 -2.20 -12.56 7.27
C THR A 89 -2.35 -13.79 8.16
N ARG A 90 -2.98 -14.85 7.63
CA ARG A 90 -3.20 -16.09 8.38
C ARG A 90 -1.90 -16.75 8.86
N ASP A 91 -0.84 -16.62 8.06
CA ASP A 91 0.42 -17.34 8.27
C ASP A 91 1.51 -16.52 8.98
N GLN A 92 1.47 -15.19 8.86
CA GLN A 92 2.50 -14.28 9.37
C GLN A 92 2.03 -13.39 10.52
N GLY A 93 0.75 -13.50 10.92
CA GLY A 93 0.18 -12.63 11.95
C GLY A 93 -0.04 -11.20 11.47
N ILE A 94 0.28 -10.24 12.32
CA ILE A 94 0.13 -8.81 12.01
C ILE A 94 1.44 -8.30 11.39
N THR A 95 1.33 -7.79 10.17
CA THR A 95 2.46 -7.18 9.44
C THR A 95 2.14 -5.72 9.16
N HIS A 96 3.12 -4.85 9.26
CA HIS A 96 3.01 -3.47 8.82
C HIS A 96 3.49 -3.36 7.38
N THR A 97 2.70 -2.70 6.55
CA THR A 97 3.02 -2.46 5.14
C THR A 97 2.91 -0.99 4.81
N VAL A 98 3.61 -0.57 3.78
CA VAL A 98 3.53 0.78 3.25
C VAL A 98 3.00 0.73 1.84
N ARG A 99 2.01 1.56 1.56
CA ARG A 99 1.47 1.77 0.22
C ARG A 99 1.77 3.19 -0.22
N LEU A 100 2.28 3.34 -1.40
CA LEU A 100 2.57 4.61 -2.05
C LEU A 100 1.52 4.87 -3.12
N GLU A 101 1.00 6.08 -3.17
CA GLU A 101 0.02 6.49 -4.17
C GLU A 101 0.47 7.79 -4.83
N VAL A 102 0.34 7.87 -6.14
CA VAL A 102 0.59 9.06 -6.96
C VAL A 102 -0.64 9.32 -7.79
N ASP A 103 -1.32 10.43 -7.55
CA ASP A 103 -2.49 10.82 -8.32
C ASP A 103 -2.09 11.33 -9.71
N LEU A 104 -2.79 10.88 -10.75
CA LEU A 104 -2.67 11.49 -12.07
C LEU A 104 -3.42 12.84 -12.08
N PRO A 105 -2.87 13.89 -12.72
CA PRO A 105 -3.50 15.21 -12.74
C PRO A 105 -4.90 15.22 -13.38
N GLN A 106 -5.12 14.31 -14.31
CA GLN A 106 -6.40 14.09 -14.96
C GLN A 106 -6.62 12.59 -15.18
N PRO A 107 -7.84 12.09 -15.03
CA PRO A 107 -8.17 10.71 -15.34
C PRO A 107 -7.91 10.39 -16.82
N LEU A 108 -7.40 9.20 -17.08
CA LEU A 108 -7.13 8.73 -18.46
C LEU A 108 -8.42 8.40 -19.21
N ASN A 109 -9.52 8.13 -18.51
CA ASN A 109 -10.86 7.84 -19.04
C ASN A 109 -10.91 6.64 -20.01
N MET A 110 -10.06 5.64 -19.77
CA MET A 110 -9.97 4.43 -20.57
C MET A 110 -10.38 3.18 -19.81
N ASP A 111 -10.85 3.32 -18.58
CA ASP A 111 -11.05 2.22 -17.63
C ASP A 111 -9.76 1.37 -17.47
N LEU A 112 -8.61 2.03 -17.58
CA LEU A 112 -7.29 1.40 -17.57
C LEU A 112 -6.98 0.81 -16.21
N ASN A 113 -6.51 -0.43 -16.23
CA ASN A 113 -5.87 -1.06 -15.10
C ASN A 113 -4.70 -1.90 -15.61
N ILE A 114 -3.49 -1.61 -15.14
CA ILE A 114 -2.28 -2.36 -15.45
C ILE A 114 -1.71 -2.88 -14.14
N THR A 115 -1.63 -4.19 -14.01
CA THR A 115 -1.02 -4.86 -12.86
C THR A 115 0.10 -5.77 -13.31
N HIS A 116 1.11 -5.91 -12.47
CA HIS A 116 2.20 -6.85 -12.72
C HIS A 116 1.73 -8.28 -12.51
N GLN A 117 2.04 -9.18 -13.45
CA GLN A 117 1.79 -10.62 -13.29
C GLN A 117 2.64 -11.19 -12.13
N GLY A 118 2.02 -11.98 -11.27
CA GLY A 118 2.68 -12.60 -10.12
C GLY A 118 2.68 -11.78 -8.82
N THR A 119 2.19 -10.56 -8.81
CA THR A 119 1.95 -9.82 -7.57
C THR A 119 0.50 -9.98 -7.15
N GLU A 120 0.27 -10.78 -6.12
CA GLU A 120 -1.01 -10.77 -5.42
C GLU A 120 -1.10 -9.49 -4.58
N ILE A 121 -1.43 -8.36 -5.20
CA ILE A 121 -1.85 -7.18 -4.44
C ILE A 121 -3.29 -7.48 -3.98
N PRO A 122 -3.55 -7.69 -2.68
CA PRO A 122 -4.86 -8.18 -2.20
C PRO A 122 -6.02 -7.24 -2.51
N PHE A 123 -5.74 -5.99 -2.84
CA PHE A 123 -6.72 -4.92 -2.97
C PHE A 123 -7.62 -5.02 -4.22
N PHE A 124 -7.18 -5.69 -5.30
CA PHE A 124 -7.84 -5.60 -6.61
C PHE A 124 -8.41 -6.90 -7.17
N LYS A 125 -8.55 -7.94 -6.34
CA LYS A 125 -9.18 -9.24 -6.72
C LYS A 125 -10.63 -9.14 -7.25
N PHE A 126 -11.23 -7.95 -7.28
CA PHE A 126 -12.66 -7.80 -7.56
C PHE A 126 -13.04 -7.41 -8.99
N LEU A 127 -12.10 -7.04 -9.83
CA LEU A 127 -12.43 -6.66 -11.20
C LEU A 127 -12.31 -7.85 -12.14
N LYS A 128 -13.41 -8.57 -12.36
CA LYS A 128 -13.57 -9.61 -13.39
C LYS A 128 -13.65 -9.01 -14.81
N LYS A 129 -12.87 -7.97 -15.12
CA LYS A 129 -12.79 -7.49 -16.50
C LYS A 129 -11.89 -8.43 -17.30
N LYS A 130 -12.20 -8.58 -18.58
CA LYS A 130 -11.41 -9.40 -19.52
C LYS A 130 -10.06 -8.73 -19.75
N GLU A 131 -9.00 -9.50 -19.71
CA GLU A 131 -7.65 -9.08 -20.12
C GLU A 131 -7.66 -8.65 -21.60
N LEU A 132 -6.96 -7.56 -21.87
CA LEU A 132 -6.73 -7.09 -23.24
C LEU A 132 -5.39 -7.64 -23.73
N ALA A 133 -5.38 -8.21 -24.93
CA ALA A 133 -4.14 -8.51 -25.64
C ALA A 133 -3.69 -7.23 -26.37
N LEU A 134 -2.47 -6.81 -26.09
CA LEU A 134 -1.90 -5.59 -26.66
C LEU A 134 -0.87 -5.99 -27.70
N ASP A 135 -1.02 -6.38 -28.82
CA ASP A 135 -0.08 -6.72 -29.91
C ASP A 135 1.43 -6.57 -29.57
N ASP A 136 1.80 -6.87 -28.32
CA ASP A 136 3.13 -6.75 -27.74
C ASP A 136 3.35 -7.89 -26.73
N GLU A 137 3.80 -9.02 -27.28
CA GLU A 137 3.98 -10.28 -26.54
C GLU A 137 4.85 -10.08 -25.27
N PHE A 138 5.90 -9.26 -25.36
CA PHE A 138 6.79 -8.99 -24.23
C PHE A 138 6.06 -8.24 -23.11
N PHE A 139 5.22 -7.25 -23.42
CA PHE A 139 4.47 -6.51 -22.41
C PHE A 139 3.36 -7.37 -21.82
N ASP A 140 2.64 -8.12 -22.65
CA ASP A 140 1.56 -9.02 -22.24
C ASP A 140 2.07 -10.17 -21.35
N GLU A 141 3.32 -10.64 -21.54
CA GLU A 141 3.94 -11.63 -20.64
C GLU A 141 4.19 -11.09 -19.23
N HIS A 142 4.38 -9.79 -19.09
CA HIS A 142 4.79 -9.18 -17.83
C HIS A 142 3.68 -8.45 -17.07
N PHE A 143 2.64 -8.03 -17.79
CA PHE A 143 1.57 -7.21 -17.25
C PHE A 143 0.20 -7.76 -17.63
N PHE A 144 -0.71 -7.70 -16.67
CA PHE A 144 -2.13 -7.91 -16.88
C PHE A 144 -2.78 -6.56 -17.17
N VAL A 145 -3.29 -6.38 -18.37
CA VAL A 145 -3.87 -5.12 -18.82
C VAL A 145 -5.38 -5.24 -19.00
N GLN A 146 -6.11 -4.30 -18.43
CA GLN A 146 -7.54 -4.14 -18.62
C GLN A 146 -7.84 -2.72 -19.08
N GLY A 147 -8.93 -2.55 -19.80
CA GLY A 147 -9.36 -1.25 -20.29
C GLY A 147 -10.69 -1.33 -21.01
N ARG A 148 -11.15 -0.19 -21.53
CA ARG A 148 -12.41 -0.10 -22.26
C ARG A 148 -12.35 -0.87 -23.57
N ASP A 149 -11.27 -0.69 -24.33
CA ASP A 149 -11.03 -1.39 -25.59
C ASP A 149 -9.53 -1.48 -25.90
N ALA A 150 -9.13 -2.53 -26.60
CA ALA A 150 -7.72 -2.80 -26.89
C ALA A 150 -7.09 -1.77 -27.85
N ALA A 151 -7.83 -1.23 -28.80
CA ALA A 151 -7.29 -0.29 -29.78
C ALA A 151 -6.90 1.04 -29.10
N THR A 152 -7.78 1.61 -28.28
CA THR A 152 -7.50 2.83 -27.52
C THR A 152 -6.33 2.64 -26.56
N VAL A 153 -6.31 1.53 -25.82
CA VAL A 153 -5.23 1.24 -24.86
C VAL A 153 -3.90 1.02 -25.59
N ASN A 154 -3.89 0.30 -26.72
CA ASN A 154 -2.67 0.10 -27.52
C ASN A 154 -2.13 1.42 -28.09
N GLN A 155 -3.01 2.28 -28.60
CA GLN A 155 -2.61 3.60 -29.09
C GLN A 155 -2.02 4.47 -27.95
N PHE A 156 -2.61 4.40 -26.75
CA PHE A 156 -2.15 5.12 -25.59
C PHE A 156 -0.80 4.59 -25.07
N LEU A 157 -0.65 3.27 -24.96
CA LEU A 157 0.57 2.63 -24.47
C LEU A 157 1.67 2.59 -25.56
N THR A 158 2.22 3.74 -25.86
CA THR A 158 3.36 3.87 -26.80
C THR A 158 4.56 3.02 -26.31
N VAL A 159 5.51 2.77 -27.20
CA VAL A 159 6.76 2.05 -26.85
C VAL A 159 7.47 2.69 -25.67
N GLU A 160 7.50 4.02 -25.62
CA GLU A 160 8.15 4.76 -24.53
C GLU A 160 7.41 4.56 -23.19
N ARG A 161 6.07 4.62 -23.19
CA ARG A 161 5.25 4.35 -21.98
C ARG A 161 5.43 2.93 -21.48
N LYS A 162 5.34 1.94 -22.37
CA LYS A 162 5.57 0.53 -22.04
C LYS A 162 6.97 0.31 -21.47
N SER A 163 8.00 0.89 -22.09
CA SER A 163 9.38 0.81 -21.60
C SER A 163 9.55 1.42 -20.21
N THR A 164 8.95 2.60 -19.97
CA THR A 164 9.02 3.26 -18.65
C THR A 164 8.32 2.41 -17.58
N ILE A 165 7.15 1.88 -17.87
CA ILE A 165 6.40 0.99 -16.97
C ILE A 165 7.23 -0.26 -16.63
N TYR A 166 7.83 -0.90 -17.64
CA TYR A 166 8.67 -2.07 -17.46
C TYR A 166 9.93 -1.79 -16.63
N ASN A 167 10.64 -0.70 -16.95
CA ASN A 167 11.83 -0.30 -16.20
C ASN A 167 11.50 0.02 -14.74
N THR A 168 10.36 0.65 -14.49
CA THR A 168 9.88 0.89 -13.13
C THR A 168 9.66 -0.41 -12.39
N LYS A 169 8.99 -1.40 -13.01
CA LYS A 169 8.82 -2.73 -12.43
C LYS A 169 10.16 -3.34 -12.00
N GLN A 170 11.15 -3.30 -12.86
CA GLN A 170 12.48 -3.85 -12.56
C GLN A 170 13.17 -3.09 -11.44
N SER A 171 13.06 -1.76 -11.44
CA SER A 171 13.71 -0.88 -10.49
C SER A 171 13.18 -0.99 -9.07
N ILE A 172 11.87 -1.26 -8.91
CA ILE A 172 11.22 -1.36 -7.61
C ILE A 172 11.00 -2.82 -7.13
N ALA A 173 11.47 -3.81 -7.88
CA ALA A 173 11.38 -5.21 -7.46
C ALA A 173 12.00 -5.41 -6.06
N PRO A 174 11.43 -6.23 -5.18
CA PRO A 174 10.32 -7.17 -5.40
C PRO A 174 8.92 -6.56 -5.23
N PHE A 175 8.80 -5.24 -5.10
CA PHE A 175 7.52 -4.58 -4.90
C PHE A 175 6.73 -4.56 -6.21
N GLY A 176 5.41 -4.74 -6.09
CA GLY A 176 4.50 -4.57 -7.20
C GLY A 176 3.99 -3.14 -7.29
N PHE A 177 3.46 -2.79 -8.45
CA PHE A 177 2.67 -1.58 -8.61
C PHE A 177 1.47 -1.82 -9.53
N GLU A 178 0.54 -0.93 -9.48
CA GLU A 178 -0.67 -0.92 -10.28
C GLU A 178 -0.89 0.49 -10.83
N ILE A 179 -1.36 0.56 -12.05
CA ILE A 179 -1.75 1.80 -12.72
C ILE A 179 -3.25 1.72 -12.98
N THR A 180 -3.99 2.74 -12.55
CA THR A 180 -5.40 2.91 -12.86
C THR A 180 -5.64 4.19 -13.66
N ASP A 181 -6.85 4.44 -14.06
CA ASP A 181 -7.23 5.69 -14.76
C ASP A 181 -6.85 6.98 -14.01
N SER A 182 -6.78 6.95 -12.70
CA SER A 182 -6.63 8.14 -11.87
C SER A 182 -5.38 8.17 -10.98
N MET A 183 -4.73 7.02 -10.78
CA MET A 183 -3.60 6.93 -9.86
C MET A 183 -2.66 5.78 -10.19
N ILE A 184 -1.45 5.88 -9.66
CA ILE A 184 -0.47 4.81 -9.62
C ILE A 184 -0.26 4.43 -8.17
N VAL A 185 -0.35 3.14 -7.88
CA VAL A 185 -0.20 2.59 -6.53
C VAL A 185 1.00 1.66 -6.52
N GLY A 186 1.93 1.87 -5.58
CA GLY A 186 3.05 0.97 -5.35
C GLY A 186 3.06 0.44 -3.92
N GLY A 187 3.50 -0.77 -3.73
CA GLY A 187 3.70 -1.37 -2.42
C GLY A 187 5.17 -1.38 -2.05
N ALA A 188 5.49 -0.98 -0.83
CA ALA A 188 6.81 -1.15 -0.24
C ALA A 188 6.66 -1.92 1.08
N TYR A 189 7.27 -3.10 1.17
CA TYR A 189 7.40 -3.79 2.45
C TYR A 189 8.52 -3.12 3.24
N GLN A 190 8.18 -2.55 4.38
CA GLN A 190 9.23 -2.05 5.28
C GLN A 190 9.57 -3.07 6.37
N LYS A 191 10.80 -3.52 6.34
CA LYS A 191 11.54 -3.73 7.58
C LYS A 191 12.01 -2.35 8.00
N GLU A 192 11.53 -1.88 9.15
CA GLU A 192 11.85 -0.60 9.79
C GLU A 192 12.82 0.32 9.01
N GLY A 193 12.27 1.35 8.32
CA GLY A 193 13.01 2.59 8.18
C GLY A 193 13.90 2.81 6.97
N ASP A 194 13.78 2.11 5.84
CA ASP A 194 14.56 2.52 4.65
C ASP A 194 13.89 3.67 3.89
N LEU A 195 14.09 4.88 4.44
CA LEU A 195 13.65 6.15 3.82
C LEU A 195 14.18 6.27 2.38
N GLN A 196 15.41 5.81 2.11
CA GLN A 196 15.99 5.88 0.77
C GLN A 196 15.24 4.97 -0.22
N GLN A 197 14.82 3.80 0.22
CA GLN A 197 13.99 2.91 -0.58
C GLN A 197 12.62 3.51 -0.86
N LEU A 198 11.98 4.11 0.15
CA LEU A 198 10.71 4.82 -0.02
C LEU A 198 10.82 5.94 -1.06
N ILE A 199 11.84 6.79 -0.93
CA ILE A 199 12.14 7.87 -1.88
C ILE A 199 12.39 7.30 -3.28
N HIS A 200 13.15 6.21 -3.38
CA HIS A 200 13.43 5.57 -4.66
C HIS A 200 12.14 5.09 -5.34
N VAL A 201 11.30 4.33 -4.62
CA VAL A 201 10.03 3.83 -5.17
C VAL A 201 9.12 5.00 -5.57
N MET A 202 8.99 6.03 -4.72
CA MET A 202 8.19 7.21 -5.04
C MET A 202 8.67 7.92 -6.30
N LYS A 203 9.98 8.09 -6.48
CA LYS A 203 10.56 8.65 -7.71
C LYS A 203 10.17 7.85 -8.96
N GLN A 204 10.20 6.53 -8.87
CA GLN A 204 9.84 5.66 -9.99
C GLN A 204 8.34 5.76 -10.33
N LEU A 205 7.47 5.80 -9.32
CA LEU A 205 6.03 5.99 -9.55
C LEU A 205 5.72 7.36 -10.15
N VAL A 206 6.39 8.41 -9.69
CA VAL A 206 6.27 9.77 -10.28
C VAL A 206 6.76 9.81 -11.72
N ALA A 207 7.83 9.09 -12.06
CA ALA A 207 8.30 8.98 -13.44
C ALA A 207 7.25 8.36 -14.37
N VAL A 208 6.56 7.30 -13.89
CA VAL A 208 5.41 6.73 -14.62
C VAL A 208 4.27 7.75 -14.74
N ALA A 209 3.94 8.46 -13.67
CA ALA A 209 2.87 9.48 -13.70
C ALA A 209 3.18 10.58 -14.73
N LYS A 210 4.43 11.02 -14.82
CA LYS A 210 4.87 12.02 -15.81
C LYS A 210 4.64 11.57 -17.25
N ILE A 211 5.10 10.36 -17.58
CA ILE A 211 4.98 9.86 -18.95
C ILE A 211 3.53 9.55 -19.36
N LEU A 212 2.70 9.11 -18.40
CA LEU A 212 1.30 8.86 -18.66
C LEU A 212 0.46 10.15 -18.81
N SER A 213 0.90 11.24 -18.17
CA SER A 213 0.25 12.56 -18.25
C SER A 213 0.73 13.42 -19.42
N ASP A 214 1.53 12.87 -20.34
CA ASP A 214 2.13 13.61 -21.48
C ASP A 214 2.97 14.85 -21.09
N HIS A 215 3.42 14.92 -19.83
CA HIS A 215 4.32 15.98 -19.40
C HIS A 215 5.74 15.60 -19.78
N PRO A 216 6.45 16.45 -20.56
CA PRO A 216 7.86 16.22 -20.84
C PRO A 216 8.62 16.16 -19.50
N PRO A 217 9.65 15.32 -19.38
CA PRO A 217 10.47 15.27 -18.18
C PRO A 217 11.06 16.68 -17.98
N GLU A 218 10.55 17.41 -17.00
CA GLU A 218 11.24 18.60 -16.50
C GLU A 218 12.60 18.13 -16.01
N ALA A 219 13.64 18.85 -16.40
CA ALA A 219 14.99 18.60 -15.92
C ALA A 219 14.89 18.41 -14.38
N GLU A 220 15.37 17.29 -13.88
CA GLU A 220 15.25 16.88 -12.48
C GLU A 220 15.77 17.97 -11.56
N ALA A 221 14.97 18.99 -11.30
CA ALA A 221 15.28 20.02 -10.34
C ALA A 221 15.23 19.35 -8.96
N ASN A 222 16.36 19.16 -8.41
CA ASN A 222 16.83 18.96 -7.04
C ASN A 222 15.81 18.87 -5.87
N PHE A 223 14.59 18.38 -6.11
CA PHE A 223 13.59 18.25 -5.06
C PHE A 223 14.11 17.38 -3.89
N TRP A 224 14.79 16.27 -4.23
CA TRP A 224 15.29 15.33 -3.22
C TRP A 224 16.65 15.71 -2.62
N ASN A 225 17.36 16.70 -3.22
CA ASN A 225 18.63 17.18 -2.71
C ASN A 225 18.47 18.41 -1.78
N SER A 226 17.26 18.95 -1.68
CA SER A 226 16.93 20.09 -0.81
C SER A 226 16.21 19.69 0.48
N ALA A 227 15.95 18.40 0.70
CA ALA A 227 15.50 17.93 2.00
C ALA A 227 16.65 18.04 3.01
N PRO A 228 16.45 18.64 4.18
CA PRO A 228 17.46 18.89 5.18
C PRO A 228 18.06 17.62 5.78
#